data_7003e2f861f8f4e477952923db9a2741
#
_entry.id   7003e2f861f8f4e477952923db9a2741
#
_cell.length_a   1.000
_cell.length_b   1.000
_cell.length_c   1.000
_cell.angle_alpha   90.00
_cell.angle_beta   90.00
_cell.angle_gamma   90.00
#
_symmetry.space_group_name_H-M   'P 1'
#
loop_
_entity.id
_entity.type
_entity.pdbx_description
1 polymer ?
#
loop_
_entity_poly.entity_id
_entity_poly.type
_entity_poly.pdbx_seq_one_letter_code
_entity_poly.pdbx_strand_id
1 'polypeptide(L)'
;MKFALIADEVRVSIDSDSDIVAARQKGRELAAQCGFPSTDLAVVATAISELARNIVRYAVRGEIILRLIDDNGRRGVEVVATDDGPGIPDVTLAMQDGYSTSGSLGLGLPGVRRLMDEFEISSDFGKGTTVTARKWKR
;
A
#
# COMPACT_ATOMS: atom_id res chain seq x y z
N MET A 1 3.44 -4.54 -18.17
CA MET A 1 3.66 -3.60 -17.06
C MET A 1 4.15 -2.27 -17.61
N LYS A 2 3.65 -1.18 -17.08
CA LYS A 2 3.98 0.17 -17.53
C LYS A 2 5.42 0.58 -17.21
N PHE A 3 5.94 0.09 -16.11
CA PHE A 3 7.29 0.43 -15.64
C PHE A 3 8.16 -0.82 -15.60
N ALA A 4 9.48 -0.64 -15.80
CA ALA A 4 10.43 -1.73 -15.68
C ALA A 4 10.62 -2.12 -14.22
N LEU A 5 10.78 -3.41 -13.94
CA LEU A 5 11.19 -3.88 -12.63
C LEU A 5 12.71 -3.81 -12.52
N ILE A 6 13.21 -3.29 -11.39
CA ILE A 6 14.65 -3.26 -11.10
C ILE A 6 15.10 -4.56 -10.46
N ALA A 7 14.21 -5.19 -9.67
CA ALA A 7 14.50 -6.41 -8.94
C ALA A 7 13.23 -7.27 -8.90
N ASP A 8 13.35 -8.50 -8.41
CA ASP A 8 12.18 -9.36 -8.22
C ASP A 8 11.19 -8.72 -7.26
N GLU A 9 9.91 -8.91 -7.52
CA GLU A 9 8.89 -8.42 -6.60
C GLU A 9 8.91 -9.21 -5.30
N VAL A 10 8.52 -8.55 -4.22
CA VAL A 10 8.39 -9.18 -2.90
C VAL A 10 6.92 -9.26 -2.55
N ARG A 11 6.45 -10.44 -2.17
CA ARG A 11 5.06 -10.65 -1.76
C ARG A 11 5.02 -11.03 -0.29
N VAL A 12 4.15 -10.36 0.45
CA VAL A 12 3.94 -10.62 1.88
C VAL A 12 2.47 -10.95 2.09
N SER A 13 2.20 -12.17 2.53
CA SER A 13 0.84 -12.59 2.88
C SER A 13 0.39 -11.86 4.13
N ILE A 14 -0.84 -11.36 4.13
CA ILE A 14 -1.40 -10.57 5.22
C ILE A 14 -2.65 -11.26 5.75
N ASP A 15 -2.59 -11.79 6.97
CA ASP A 15 -3.77 -12.31 7.66
C ASP A 15 -3.78 -12.02 9.16
N SER A 16 -2.73 -11.38 9.68
CA SER A 16 -2.62 -11.06 11.10
C SER A 16 -1.83 -9.77 11.32
N ASP A 17 -1.89 -9.25 12.55
CA ASP A 17 -1.16 -8.03 12.90
C ASP A 17 0.35 -8.16 12.73
N SER A 18 0.91 -9.34 12.97
CA SER A 18 2.36 -9.55 12.79
C SER A 18 2.78 -9.40 11.33
N ASP A 19 1.89 -9.69 10.40
CA ASP A 19 2.18 -9.54 8.97
C ASP A 19 2.27 -8.06 8.57
N ILE A 20 1.56 -7.19 9.28
CA ILE A 20 1.67 -5.75 9.05
C ILE A 20 3.09 -5.28 9.31
N VAL A 21 3.69 -5.76 10.41
CA VAL A 21 5.08 -5.41 10.76
C VAL A 21 6.04 -5.95 9.70
N ALA A 22 5.85 -7.20 9.27
CA ALA A 22 6.70 -7.81 8.25
C ALA A 22 6.65 -7.04 6.93
N ALA A 23 5.46 -6.66 6.47
CA ALA A 23 5.30 -5.90 5.23
C ALA A 23 5.95 -4.52 5.33
N ARG A 24 5.78 -3.85 6.46
CA ARG A 24 6.39 -2.54 6.70
C ARG A 24 7.91 -2.61 6.62
N GLN A 25 8.51 -3.61 7.26
CA GLN A 25 9.96 -3.77 7.26
C GLN A 25 10.50 -4.07 5.86
N LYS A 26 9.84 -4.93 5.11
CA LYS A 26 10.24 -5.25 3.74
C LYS A 26 10.17 -4.03 2.84
N GLY A 27 9.12 -3.25 2.97
CA GLY A 27 8.96 -2.02 2.20
C GLY A 27 10.05 -0.99 2.52
N ARG A 28 10.38 -0.86 3.80
CA ARG A 28 11.44 0.05 4.24
C ARG A 28 12.79 -0.38 3.67
N GLU A 29 13.09 -1.67 3.67
CA GLU A 29 14.32 -2.21 3.08
C GLU A 29 14.41 -1.90 1.59
N LEU A 30 13.33 -2.14 0.85
CA LEU A 30 13.27 -1.86 -0.58
C LEU A 30 13.45 -0.37 -0.88
N ALA A 31 12.80 0.49 -0.11
CA ALA A 31 12.92 1.94 -0.29
C ALA A 31 14.37 2.39 -0.01
N ALA A 32 15.02 1.78 0.98
CA ALA A 32 16.43 2.06 1.26
C ALA A 32 17.32 1.64 0.09
N GLN A 33 17.06 0.51 -0.53
CA GLN A 33 17.78 0.07 -1.73
C GLN A 33 17.58 1.03 -2.90
N CYS A 34 16.41 1.65 -2.97
CA CYS A 34 16.10 2.65 -3.99
C CYS A 34 16.83 3.97 -3.75
N GLY A 35 17.41 4.15 -2.57
CA GLY A 35 18.13 5.37 -2.23
C GLY A 35 17.27 6.48 -1.66
N PHE A 36 16.08 6.17 -1.17
CA PHE A 36 15.20 7.15 -0.56
C PHE A 36 15.80 7.71 0.73
N PRO A 37 15.63 9.02 0.99
CA PRO A 37 16.02 9.59 2.29
C PRO A 37 15.14 9.05 3.41
N SER A 38 15.59 9.19 4.65
CA SER A 38 14.91 8.62 5.82
C SER A 38 13.47 9.09 5.97
N THR A 39 13.17 10.33 5.59
CA THR A 39 11.79 10.85 5.62
C THR A 39 10.88 10.06 4.68
N ASP A 40 11.37 9.75 3.48
CA ASP A 40 10.60 8.98 2.50
C ASP A 40 10.49 7.51 2.91
N LEU A 41 11.51 6.95 3.57
CA LEU A 41 11.42 5.60 4.13
C LEU A 41 10.26 5.52 5.11
N ALA A 42 10.11 6.51 5.98
CA ALA A 42 9.02 6.56 6.95
C ALA A 42 7.65 6.68 6.25
N VAL A 43 7.58 7.48 5.20
CA VAL A 43 6.34 7.66 4.42
C VAL A 43 5.91 6.32 3.79
N VAL A 44 6.83 5.63 3.13
CA VAL A 44 6.54 4.33 2.50
C VAL A 44 6.10 3.31 3.56
N ALA A 45 6.82 3.26 4.69
CA ALA A 45 6.48 2.34 5.78
C ALA A 45 5.08 2.61 6.34
N THR A 46 4.72 3.88 6.51
CA THR A 46 3.39 4.27 7.00
C THR A 46 2.30 3.86 6.02
N ALA A 47 2.50 4.11 4.73
CA ALA A 47 1.53 3.74 3.70
C ALA A 47 1.30 2.23 3.68
N ILE A 48 2.37 1.45 3.73
CA ILE A 48 2.26 -0.01 3.75
C ILE A 48 1.50 -0.48 4.99
N SER A 49 1.80 0.09 6.16
CA SER A 49 1.13 -0.28 7.40
C SER A 49 -0.37 -0.03 7.33
N GLU A 50 -0.78 1.10 6.76
CA GLU A 50 -2.20 1.43 6.63
C GLU A 50 -2.91 0.48 5.66
N LEU A 51 -2.28 0.18 4.52
CA LEU A 51 -2.86 -0.74 3.54
C LEU A 51 -2.97 -2.16 4.10
N ALA A 52 -1.94 -2.64 4.78
CA ALA A 52 -1.95 -3.97 5.40
C ALA A 52 -2.99 -4.05 6.52
N ARG A 53 -3.13 -2.98 7.32
CA ARG A 53 -4.13 -2.92 8.40
C ARG A 53 -5.54 -3.03 7.84
N ASN A 54 -5.80 -2.37 6.71
CA ASN A 54 -7.11 -2.47 6.06
C ASN A 54 -7.42 -3.90 5.63
N ILE A 55 -6.43 -4.64 5.14
CA ILE A 55 -6.63 -6.04 4.78
C ILE A 55 -7.04 -6.85 6.02
N VAL A 56 -6.30 -6.70 7.12
CA VAL A 56 -6.57 -7.44 8.36
C VAL A 56 -7.97 -7.14 8.89
N ARG A 57 -8.39 -5.87 8.84
CA ARG A 57 -9.65 -5.45 9.45
C ARG A 57 -10.88 -5.75 8.60
N TYR A 58 -10.75 -5.64 7.28
CA TYR A 58 -11.94 -5.65 6.41
C TYR A 58 -12.00 -6.84 5.48
N ALA A 59 -10.91 -7.60 5.32
CA ALA A 59 -10.85 -8.64 4.32
C ALA A 59 -10.46 -10.01 4.85
N VAL A 60 -10.12 -10.14 6.10
CA VAL A 60 -9.57 -11.36 6.71
C VAL A 60 -8.15 -11.63 6.24
N ARG A 61 -7.92 -11.71 4.94
CA ARG A 61 -6.58 -11.96 4.39
C ARG A 61 -6.43 -11.32 3.02
N GLY A 62 -5.17 -11.12 2.66
CA GLY A 62 -4.78 -10.58 1.38
C GLY A 62 -3.27 -10.62 1.24
N GLU A 63 -2.74 -9.70 0.46
CA GLU A 63 -1.34 -9.70 0.10
C GLU A 63 -0.85 -8.27 -0.12
N ILE A 64 0.38 -7.99 0.32
CA ILE A 64 1.10 -6.78 -0.08
C ILE A 64 2.18 -7.19 -1.07
N ILE A 65 2.20 -6.56 -2.22
CA ILE A 65 3.20 -6.80 -3.26
C ILE A 65 4.04 -5.55 -3.39
N LEU A 66 5.35 -5.70 -3.26
CA LEU A 66 6.31 -4.60 -3.28
C LEU A 66 7.20 -4.73 -4.50
N ARG A 67 7.37 -3.64 -5.25
CA ARG A 67 8.20 -3.62 -6.44
C ARG A 67 9.08 -2.38 -6.46
N LEU A 68 10.33 -2.57 -6.85
CA LEU A 68 11.18 -1.45 -7.27
C LEU A 68 10.99 -1.24 -8.75
N ILE A 69 10.62 -0.03 -9.13
CA ILE A 69 10.27 0.29 -10.51
C ILE A 69 11.14 1.42 -11.03
N ASP A 70 11.26 1.47 -12.35
CA ASP A 70 12.02 2.50 -13.06
C ASP A 70 11.17 3.04 -14.21
N ASP A 71 11.10 4.37 -14.29
CA ASP A 71 10.39 5.08 -15.36
C ASP A 71 11.38 6.06 -15.99
N ASN A 72 12.05 5.61 -17.04
CA ASN A 72 13.03 6.43 -17.76
C ASN A 72 14.12 7.01 -16.86
N GLY A 73 14.66 6.18 -15.96
CA GLY A 73 15.70 6.57 -15.03
C GLY A 73 15.21 7.11 -13.71
N ARG A 74 13.93 7.38 -13.56
CA ARG A 74 13.33 7.76 -12.29
C ARG A 74 12.92 6.50 -11.53
N ARG A 75 13.54 6.29 -10.38
CA ARG A 75 13.28 5.10 -9.56
C ARG A 75 12.17 5.35 -8.55
N GLY A 76 11.44 4.29 -8.23
CA GLY A 76 10.38 4.38 -7.25
C GLY A 76 10.05 3.04 -6.61
N VAL A 77 9.17 3.10 -5.62
CA VAL A 77 8.60 1.93 -4.96
C VAL A 77 7.12 1.87 -5.28
N GLU A 78 6.66 0.72 -5.76
CA GLU A 78 5.24 0.46 -5.96
C GLU A 78 4.76 -0.51 -4.91
N VAL A 79 3.65 -0.16 -4.28
CA VAL A 79 2.97 -0.99 -3.29
C VAL A 79 1.61 -1.37 -3.84
N VAL A 80 1.33 -2.66 -3.94
CA VAL A 80 0.01 -3.16 -4.34
C VAL A 80 -0.56 -3.93 -3.16
N ALA A 81 -1.71 -3.49 -2.65
CA ALA A 81 -2.44 -4.18 -1.61
C ALA A 81 -3.67 -4.81 -2.25
N THR A 82 -3.77 -6.13 -2.22
CA THR A 82 -4.88 -6.85 -2.83
C THR A 82 -5.48 -7.81 -1.82
N ASP A 83 -6.79 -7.93 -1.84
CA ASP A 83 -7.52 -8.85 -0.98
C ASP A 83 -8.74 -9.43 -1.72
N ASP A 84 -9.26 -10.53 -1.18
CA ASP A 84 -10.44 -11.21 -1.69
C ASP A 84 -11.66 -11.01 -0.78
N GLY A 85 -11.66 -9.93 -0.01
CA GLY A 85 -12.74 -9.61 0.91
C GLY A 85 -14.02 -9.12 0.24
N PRO A 86 -14.93 -8.54 1.01
CA PRO A 86 -16.23 -8.13 0.48
C PRO A 86 -16.18 -6.93 -0.47
N GLY A 87 -15.03 -6.27 -0.59
CA GLY A 87 -14.91 -5.05 -1.36
C GLY A 87 -15.40 -3.83 -0.59
N ILE A 88 -15.29 -2.68 -1.20
CA ILE A 88 -15.74 -1.41 -0.63
C ILE A 88 -16.98 -0.98 -1.38
N PRO A 89 -18.16 -0.98 -0.71
CA PRO A 89 -19.41 -0.61 -1.40
C PRO A 89 -19.41 0.80 -1.96
N ASP A 90 -18.74 1.74 -1.28
CA ASP A 90 -18.68 3.12 -1.72
C ASP A 90 -17.26 3.65 -1.57
N VAL A 91 -16.50 3.56 -2.67
CA VAL A 91 -15.10 4.00 -2.70
C VAL A 91 -15.01 5.52 -2.44
N THR A 92 -15.93 6.30 -2.98
CA THR A 92 -15.92 7.74 -2.78
C THR A 92 -16.03 8.08 -1.30
N LEU A 93 -16.94 7.42 -0.60
CA LEU A 93 -17.11 7.62 0.85
C LEU A 93 -15.86 7.18 1.61
N ALA A 94 -15.29 6.03 1.24
CA ALA A 94 -14.09 5.51 1.90
C ALA A 94 -12.89 6.44 1.72
N MET A 95 -12.87 7.24 0.67
CA MET A 95 -11.81 8.20 0.40
C MET A 95 -12.02 9.56 1.05
N GLN A 96 -13.14 9.77 1.76
CA GLN A 96 -13.36 11.01 2.48
C GLN A 96 -12.51 11.07 3.75
N ASP A 97 -11.99 12.26 4.03
CA ASP A 97 -11.21 12.48 5.25
C ASP A 97 -12.07 12.24 6.48
N GLY A 98 -11.49 11.55 7.46
CA GLY A 98 -12.15 11.28 8.71
C GLY A 98 -13.12 10.11 8.67
N TYR A 99 -13.38 9.51 7.51
CA TYR A 99 -14.22 8.32 7.44
C TYR A 99 -13.50 7.13 8.05
N SER A 100 -14.11 6.52 9.05
CA SER A 100 -13.58 5.32 9.68
C SER A 100 -14.71 4.58 10.37
N THR A 101 -14.92 3.31 10.00
CA THR A 101 -15.92 2.46 10.64
C THR A 101 -15.35 1.70 11.82
N SER A 102 -14.03 1.70 11.99
CA SER A 102 -13.36 0.92 13.02
C SER A 102 -12.94 1.72 14.24
N GLY A 103 -13.09 3.04 14.23
CA GLY A 103 -12.57 3.91 15.27
C GLY A 103 -11.04 3.95 15.31
N SER A 104 -10.37 3.54 14.26
CA SER A 104 -8.93 3.51 14.16
C SER A 104 -8.36 4.92 14.16
N LEU A 105 -7.20 5.10 14.80
CA LEU A 105 -6.44 6.34 14.76
C LEU A 105 -5.55 6.43 13.52
N GLY A 106 -5.61 5.44 12.62
CA GLY A 106 -4.81 5.45 11.40
C GLY A 106 -5.28 6.48 10.39
N LEU A 107 -4.43 6.74 9.39
CA LEU A 107 -4.71 7.74 8.36
C LEU A 107 -5.77 7.28 7.36
N GLY A 108 -5.98 5.98 7.25
CA GLY A 108 -6.91 5.39 6.28
C GLY A 108 -6.44 5.60 4.84
N LEU A 109 -7.33 5.28 3.90
CA LEU A 109 -7.04 5.42 2.48
C LEU A 109 -6.76 6.86 2.05
N PRO A 110 -7.49 7.88 2.55
CA PRO A 110 -7.16 9.27 2.20
C PRO A 110 -5.75 9.66 2.61
N GLY A 111 -5.28 9.17 3.75
CA GLY A 111 -3.92 9.44 4.20
C GLY A 111 -2.87 8.80 3.30
N VAL A 112 -3.11 7.57 2.87
CA VAL A 112 -2.20 6.90 1.93
C VAL A 112 -2.10 7.70 0.63
N ARG A 113 -3.23 8.16 0.11
CA ARG A 113 -3.25 8.96 -1.12
C ARG A 113 -2.43 10.24 -0.97
N ARG A 114 -2.49 10.89 0.19
CA ARG A 114 -1.70 12.11 0.44
C ARG A 114 -0.21 11.83 0.57
N LEU A 115 0.15 10.70 1.17
CA LEU A 115 1.55 10.37 1.41
C LEU A 115 2.28 9.94 0.14
N MET A 116 1.59 9.28 -0.77
CA MET A 116 2.19 8.70 -1.96
C MET A 116 2.02 9.65 -3.15
N ASP A 117 2.87 9.50 -4.16
CA ASP A 117 2.82 10.35 -5.35
C ASP A 117 1.70 9.93 -6.30
N GLU A 118 1.39 8.62 -6.36
CA GLU A 118 0.32 8.09 -7.20
C GLU A 118 -0.51 7.11 -6.38
N PHE A 119 -1.80 7.07 -6.64
CA PHE A 119 -2.73 6.24 -5.91
C PHE A 119 -3.88 5.84 -6.82
N GLU A 120 -4.15 4.54 -6.89
CA GLU A 120 -5.29 4.00 -7.62
C GLU A 120 -5.99 2.97 -6.74
N ILE A 121 -7.31 2.95 -6.78
CA ILE A 121 -8.10 1.97 -6.05
C ILE A 121 -9.15 1.37 -6.97
N SER A 122 -9.27 0.04 -6.92
CA SER A 122 -10.28 -0.71 -7.63
C SER A 122 -10.94 -1.66 -6.66
N SER A 123 -12.25 -1.61 -6.55
CA SER A 123 -12.99 -2.45 -5.63
C SER A 123 -14.35 -2.79 -6.23
N ASP A 124 -14.66 -4.09 -6.26
CA ASP A 124 -15.97 -4.58 -6.68
C ASP A 124 -16.63 -5.27 -5.50
N PHE A 125 -17.89 -4.93 -5.26
CA PHE A 125 -18.64 -5.54 -4.17
C PHE A 125 -18.64 -7.07 -4.32
N GLY A 126 -18.19 -7.75 -3.27
CA GLY A 126 -18.09 -9.20 -3.23
C GLY A 126 -16.86 -9.79 -3.92
N LYS A 127 -15.99 -8.97 -4.50
CA LYS A 127 -14.81 -9.45 -5.25
C LYS A 127 -13.48 -8.97 -4.73
N GLY A 128 -13.49 -8.19 -3.64
CA GLY A 128 -12.28 -7.70 -3.03
C GLY A 128 -11.86 -6.32 -3.49
N THR A 129 -10.68 -5.92 -3.03
CA THR A 129 -10.13 -4.57 -3.26
C THR A 129 -8.68 -4.68 -3.67
N THR A 130 -8.26 -3.83 -4.62
CA THR A 130 -6.87 -3.66 -4.99
C THR A 130 -6.53 -2.18 -4.94
N VAL A 131 -5.50 -1.85 -4.17
CA VAL A 131 -4.95 -0.49 -4.07
C VAL A 131 -3.53 -0.51 -4.59
N THR A 132 -3.20 0.39 -5.50
CA THR A 132 -1.85 0.56 -6.02
C THR A 132 -1.38 1.96 -5.68
N ALA A 133 -0.23 2.06 -5.03
CA ALA A 133 0.36 3.34 -4.66
C ALA A 133 1.83 3.35 -5.03
N ARG A 134 2.33 4.52 -5.46
CA ARG A 134 3.73 4.67 -5.89
C ARG A 134 4.35 5.88 -5.25
N LYS A 135 5.61 5.74 -4.88
CA LYS A 135 6.44 6.83 -4.38
C LYS A 135 7.69 6.89 -5.22
N TRP A 136 7.97 8.05 -5.79
CA TRP A 136 9.11 8.25 -6.67
C TRP A 136 10.26 8.93 -5.93
N LYS A 137 11.47 8.49 -6.23
CA LYS A 137 12.66 9.16 -5.72
C LYS A 137 12.85 10.47 -6.48
N ARG A 138 13.09 11.52 -5.74
CA ARG A 138 13.31 12.84 -6.32
C ARG A 138 14.78 13.22 -6.33
#